data_2d34edb92271a5651520215ee133c109
#
_entry.id   2d34edb92271a5651520215ee133c109
#
_cell.length_a   1.000
_cell.length_b   1.000
_cell.length_c   1.000
_cell.angle_alpha   90.00
_cell.angle_beta   90.00
_cell.angle_gamma   90.00
#
_symmetry.space_group_name_H-M   'P 1'
#
loop_
_entity.id
_entity.type
_entity.pdbx_description
1 polymer ?
#
loop_
_entity_poly.entity_id
_entity_poly.type
_entity_poly.pdbx_seq_one_letter_code
_entity_poly.pdbx_strand_id
1 'polypeptide(L)'
;ITASGIVTANAKLDLNGTELILDADADTSITSDTDDKIDYRIGGADVMQMNATAFSGGAIYENADDIAANYSITAGKNALSVGPITIASGVTVTVPSGQRWVIL
;
A
#
# COMPACT_ATOMS: atom_id res chain seq x y z
N ILE A 1 -9.37 -3.43 26.81
CA ILE A 1 -9.08 -1.99 26.95
C ILE A 1 -10.17 -1.20 26.24
N THR A 2 -10.79 -0.28 26.94
CA THR A 2 -11.71 0.69 26.32
C THR A 2 -11.09 2.08 26.46
N ALA A 3 -10.89 2.79 25.34
CA ALA A 3 -10.31 4.11 25.32
C ALA A 3 -11.20 5.07 24.53
N SER A 4 -11.40 6.30 25.03
CA SER A 4 -12.11 7.38 24.35
C SER A 4 -11.19 8.37 23.64
N GLY A 5 -9.91 8.07 23.52
CA GLY A 5 -8.89 8.90 22.89
C GLY A 5 -7.79 8.05 22.29
N ILE A 6 -6.58 8.62 22.17
CA ILE A 6 -5.43 7.94 21.58
C ILE A 6 -4.93 6.83 22.53
N VAL A 7 -4.70 5.64 21.99
CA VAL A 7 -3.95 4.57 22.66
C VAL A 7 -2.50 4.62 22.19
N THR A 8 -1.56 4.86 23.12
CA THR A 8 -0.12 4.87 22.83
C THR A 8 0.53 3.65 23.47
N ALA A 9 1.15 2.81 22.64
CA ALA A 9 1.99 1.72 23.11
C ALA A 9 3.47 2.14 23.00
N ASN A 10 4.18 2.21 24.13
CA ASN A 10 5.61 2.57 24.18
C ASN A 10 6.53 1.36 23.90
N ALA A 11 5.95 0.24 23.52
CA ALA A 11 6.62 -1.00 23.16
C ALA A 11 5.89 -1.63 21.96
N LYS A 12 6.07 -2.93 21.74
CA LYS A 12 5.37 -3.64 20.68
C LYS A 12 3.89 -3.83 21.03
N LEU A 13 3.01 -3.72 20.04
CA LEU A 13 1.63 -4.20 20.11
C LEU A 13 1.59 -5.53 19.38
N ASP A 14 1.37 -6.62 20.12
CA ASP A 14 1.25 -7.97 19.57
C ASP A 14 -0.22 -8.38 19.58
N LEU A 15 -0.80 -8.57 18.40
CA LEU A 15 -2.18 -9.02 18.21
C LEU A 15 -2.29 -10.54 18.16
N ASN A 16 -1.16 -11.24 18.25
CA ASN A 16 -1.10 -12.71 18.34
C ASN A 16 -1.91 -13.43 17.24
N GLY A 17 -1.77 -12.96 16.00
CA GLY A 17 -2.46 -13.55 14.84
C GLY A 17 -3.93 -13.18 14.68
N THR A 18 -4.45 -12.28 15.53
CA THR A 18 -5.80 -11.75 15.39
C THR A 18 -5.83 -10.50 14.50
N GLU A 19 -7.04 -10.03 14.17
CA GLU A 19 -7.24 -8.90 13.27
C GLU A 19 -7.09 -7.55 13.97
N LEU A 20 -6.55 -6.57 13.25
CA LEU A 20 -6.73 -5.15 13.55
C LEU A 20 -7.98 -4.68 12.81
N ILE A 21 -9.09 -4.55 13.51
CA ILE A 21 -10.39 -4.12 12.96
C ILE A 21 -10.40 -2.60 12.81
N LEU A 22 -10.83 -2.11 11.65
CA LEU A 22 -10.78 -0.70 11.27
C LEU A 22 -12.15 -0.02 11.21
N ASP A 23 -13.23 -0.76 11.21
CA ASP A 23 -14.60 -0.24 11.09
C ASP A 23 -15.58 -0.83 12.11
N ALA A 24 -16.81 -0.30 12.13
CA ALA A 24 -17.77 -0.58 13.19
C ALA A 24 -18.45 -1.94 13.05
N ASP A 25 -18.60 -2.47 11.86
CA ASP A 25 -19.23 -3.78 11.59
C ASP A 25 -18.20 -4.93 11.50
N ALA A 26 -16.91 -4.60 11.71
CA ALA A 26 -15.80 -5.53 11.87
C ALA A 26 -15.51 -6.40 10.62
N ASP A 27 -15.82 -5.90 9.43
CA ASP A 27 -15.54 -6.60 8.18
C ASP A 27 -14.37 -6.00 7.37
N THR A 28 -13.78 -4.90 7.85
CA THR A 28 -12.59 -4.26 7.28
C THR A 28 -11.45 -4.29 8.28
N SER A 29 -10.34 -4.93 7.90
CA SER A 29 -9.25 -5.22 8.83
C SER A 29 -7.90 -5.42 8.14
N ILE A 30 -6.84 -5.43 8.96
CA ILE A 30 -5.51 -5.93 8.58
C ILE A 30 -5.25 -7.17 9.43
N THR A 31 -4.87 -8.28 8.80
CA THR A 31 -4.67 -9.55 9.49
C THR A 31 -3.45 -10.31 8.96
N SER A 32 -2.93 -11.20 9.78
CA SER A 32 -1.89 -12.17 9.42
C SER A 32 -2.31 -13.54 9.94
N ASP A 33 -3.42 -14.06 9.41
CA ASP A 33 -3.96 -15.36 9.76
C ASP A 33 -3.21 -16.54 9.14
N THR A 34 -2.33 -16.25 8.18
CA THR A 34 -1.37 -17.17 7.61
C THR A 34 0.04 -16.66 7.92
N ASP A 35 0.92 -17.55 8.38
CA ASP A 35 2.30 -17.21 8.71
C ASP A 35 3.02 -16.55 7.52
N ASP A 36 3.79 -15.50 7.80
CA ASP A 36 4.57 -14.72 6.81
C ASP A 36 3.71 -14.05 5.70
N LYS A 37 2.43 -13.78 5.98
CA LYS A 37 1.53 -13.09 5.05
C LYS A 37 0.74 -12.00 5.76
N ILE A 38 0.55 -10.86 5.11
CA ILE A 38 -0.35 -9.79 5.56
C ILE A 38 -1.49 -9.68 4.55
N ASP A 39 -2.72 -9.75 5.04
CA ASP A 39 -3.93 -9.56 4.26
C ASP A 39 -4.62 -8.24 4.61
N TYR A 40 -5.09 -7.55 3.59
CA TYR A 40 -5.98 -6.40 3.70
C TYR A 40 -7.38 -6.83 3.34
N ARG A 41 -8.26 -6.76 4.32
CA ARG A 41 -9.61 -7.27 4.25
C ARG A 41 -10.59 -6.12 4.15
N ILE A 42 -11.50 -6.17 3.18
CA ILE A 42 -12.52 -5.14 2.96
C ILE A 42 -13.84 -5.82 2.66
N GLY A 43 -14.89 -5.50 3.45
CA GLY A 43 -16.21 -6.09 3.29
C GLY A 43 -16.20 -7.61 3.48
N GLY A 44 -15.42 -8.12 4.41
CA GLY A 44 -15.32 -9.54 4.74
C GLY A 44 -14.49 -10.39 3.77
N ALA A 45 -13.82 -9.78 2.78
CA ALA A 45 -12.99 -10.49 1.81
C ALA A 45 -11.55 -9.97 1.78
N ASP A 46 -10.57 -10.84 1.62
CA ASP A 46 -9.18 -10.48 1.41
C ASP A 46 -9.03 -9.91 -0.01
N VAL A 47 -8.78 -8.60 -0.12
CA VAL A 47 -8.70 -7.91 -1.41
C VAL A 47 -7.28 -7.64 -1.87
N MET A 48 -6.33 -7.65 -0.94
CA MET A 48 -4.92 -7.41 -1.20
C MET A 48 -4.08 -8.16 -0.19
N GLN A 49 -2.94 -8.67 -0.63
CA GLN A 49 -2.03 -9.39 0.27
C GLN A 49 -0.57 -9.12 -0.06
N MET A 50 0.28 -9.24 0.96
CA MET A 50 1.74 -9.22 0.84
C MET A 50 2.34 -10.43 1.53
N ASN A 51 3.33 -11.02 0.90
CA ASN A 51 4.21 -12.03 1.49
C ASN A 51 5.67 -11.68 1.22
N ALA A 52 6.61 -12.58 1.53
CA ALA A 52 8.04 -12.31 1.38
C ALA A 52 8.49 -12.01 -0.06
N THR A 53 7.74 -12.40 -1.07
CA THR A 53 8.14 -12.32 -2.48
C THR A 53 7.20 -11.54 -3.37
N ALA A 54 5.96 -11.29 -2.96
CA ALA A 54 4.94 -10.71 -3.81
C ALA A 54 3.97 -9.78 -3.06
N PHE A 55 3.50 -8.82 -3.78
CA PHE A 55 2.34 -8.00 -3.49
C PHE A 55 1.28 -8.32 -4.55
N SER A 56 0.07 -8.64 -4.13
CA SER A 56 -0.99 -9.02 -5.06
C SER A 56 -2.37 -8.63 -4.52
N GLY A 57 -3.32 -8.48 -5.42
CA GLY A 57 -4.71 -8.21 -5.06
C GLY A 57 -5.53 -7.78 -6.25
N GLY A 58 -6.82 -8.04 -6.19
CA GLY A 58 -7.81 -7.62 -7.15
C GLY A 58 -7.53 -8.00 -8.61
N ALA A 59 -8.47 -7.67 -9.48
CA ALA A 59 -8.33 -7.85 -10.91
C ALA A 59 -7.87 -6.58 -11.64
N ILE A 60 -7.97 -5.43 -10.99
CA ILE A 60 -7.68 -4.12 -11.58
C ILE A 60 -6.74 -3.35 -10.66
N TYR A 61 -5.66 -2.82 -11.23
CA TYR A 61 -4.79 -1.83 -10.60
C TYR A 61 -5.03 -0.48 -11.28
N GLU A 62 -5.27 0.56 -10.49
CA GLU A 62 -5.46 1.92 -10.98
C GLU A 62 -4.38 2.84 -10.42
N ASN A 63 -3.82 3.70 -11.27
CA ASN A 63 -2.98 4.82 -10.85
C ASN A 63 -3.55 6.12 -11.40
N ALA A 64 -3.23 7.24 -10.75
CA ALA A 64 -3.57 8.56 -11.28
C ALA A 64 -2.89 8.78 -12.65
N ASP A 65 -3.57 9.47 -13.54
CA ASP A 65 -3.07 9.82 -14.87
C ASP A 65 -2.33 11.17 -14.90
N ASP A 66 -2.31 11.88 -13.77
CA ASP A 66 -1.65 13.18 -13.59
C ASP A 66 -0.65 13.16 -12.43
N ILE A 67 0.55 13.68 -12.69
CA ILE A 67 1.58 13.87 -11.66
C ILE A 67 1.67 15.37 -11.36
N ALA A 68 1.08 15.76 -10.23
CA ALA A 68 0.92 17.15 -9.82
C ALA A 68 2.05 17.67 -8.90
N ALA A 69 2.96 16.82 -8.45
CA ALA A 69 4.08 17.19 -7.60
C ALA A 69 5.37 16.50 -8.06
N ASN A 70 6.53 17.12 -7.78
CA ASN A 70 7.81 16.51 -8.08
C ASN A 70 7.94 15.13 -7.41
N TYR A 71 8.44 14.16 -8.15
CA TYR A 71 8.68 12.82 -7.68
C TYR A 71 10.01 12.27 -8.18
N SER A 72 10.76 11.63 -7.31
CA SER A 72 11.97 10.90 -7.68
C SER A 72 11.80 9.42 -7.40
N ILE A 73 12.02 8.59 -8.41
CA ILE A 73 12.10 7.14 -8.21
C ILE A 73 13.28 6.87 -7.27
N THR A 74 13.06 6.05 -6.26
CA THR A 74 14.08 5.74 -5.26
C THR A 74 15.29 5.09 -5.90
N ALA A 75 16.50 5.52 -5.51
CA ALA A 75 17.74 4.94 -5.99
C ALA A 75 17.75 3.40 -5.78
N GLY A 76 18.18 2.67 -6.81
CA GLY A 76 18.17 1.21 -6.81
C GLY A 76 16.83 0.56 -7.11
N LYS A 77 15.79 1.33 -7.50
CA LYS A 77 14.45 0.81 -7.81
C LYS A 77 13.97 1.23 -9.19
N ASN A 78 13.15 0.38 -9.79
CA ASN A 78 12.40 0.68 -11.00
C ASN A 78 10.93 0.92 -10.67
N ALA A 79 10.20 1.62 -11.54
CA ALA A 79 8.80 1.94 -11.36
C ALA A 79 7.94 1.52 -12.56
N LEU A 80 6.65 1.36 -12.33
CA LEU A 80 5.64 1.00 -13.32
C LEU A 80 4.41 1.87 -13.14
N SER A 81 3.87 2.38 -14.23
CA SER A 81 2.56 3.05 -14.29
C SER A 81 1.78 2.60 -15.51
N VAL A 82 0.46 2.75 -15.46
CA VAL A 82 -0.40 2.62 -16.63
C VAL A 82 -0.67 4.01 -17.18
N GLY A 83 -0.42 4.21 -18.48
CA GLY A 83 -0.63 5.49 -19.15
C GLY A 83 -2.00 5.63 -19.83
N PRO A 84 -2.26 6.80 -20.41
CA PRO A 84 -1.34 7.94 -20.53
C PRO A 84 -1.06 8.64 -19.19
N ILE A 85 0.14 9.21 -19.05
CA ILE A 85 0.54 9.99 -17.87
C ILE A 85 0.80 11.43 -18.30
N THR A 86 0.21 12.38 -17.61
CA THR A 86 0.47 13.81 -17.74
C THR A 86 1.34 14.28 -16.58
N ILE A 87 2.46 14.94 -16.88
CA ILE A 87 3.26 15.63 -15.87
C ILE A 87 2.85 17.11 -15.89
N ALA A 88 2.36 17.61 -14.76
CA ALA A 88 1.87 18.98 -14.65
C ALA A 88 2.98 20.00 -14.98
N SER A 89 2.57 21.21 -15.42
CA SER A 89 3.52 22.30 -15.70
C SER A 89 4.39 22.61 -14.47
N GLY A 90 5.70 22.71 -14.65
CA GLY A 90 6.65 22.99 -13.57
C GLY A 90 6.99 21.80 -12.67
N VAL A 91 6.41 20.64 -12.93
CA VAL A 91 6.67 19.39 -12.19
C VAL A 91 7.76 18.58 -12.88
N THR A 92 8.61 17.95 -12.09
CA THR A 92 9.69 17.07 -12.56
C THR A 92 9.54 15.69 -11.96
N VAL A 93 9.58 14.65 -12.82
CA VAL A 93 9.77 13.27 -12.41
C VAL A 93 11.20 12.87 -12.73
N THR A 94 11.93 12.40 -11.73
CA THR A 94 13.33 12.00 -11.86
C THR A 94 13.46 10.48 -11.86
N VAL A 95 14.08 9.97 -12.93
CA VAL A 95 14.49 8.56 -13.03
C VAL A 95 15.99 8.51 -12.84
N PRO A 96 16.52 7.98 -11.72
CA PRO A 96 17.96 7.91 -11.49
C PRO A 96 18.69 7.07 -12.54
N SER A 97 19.97 7.35 -12.69
CA SER A 97 20.82 6.65 -13.67
C SER A 97 20.75 5.12 -13.49
N GLY A 98 20.58 4.39 -14.59
CA GLY A 98 20.48 2.93 -14.61
C GLY A 98 19.12 2.37 -14.21
N GLN A 99 18.17 3.21 -13.86
CA GLN A 99 16.83 2.80 -13.46
C GLN A 99 15.80 3.05 -14.56
N ARG A 100 14.60 2.54 -14.38
CA ARG A 100 13.52 2.63 -15.36
C ARG A 100 12.20 3.00 -14.72
N TRP A 101 11.44 3.80 -15.44
CA TRP A 101 10.01 3.98 -15.24
C TRP A 101 9.30 3.49 -16.51
N VAL A 102 8.57 2.40 -16.39
CA VAL A 102 7.81 1.81 -17.49
C VAL A 102 6.39 2.30 -17.43
N ILE A 103 5.89 2.87 -18.53
CA ILE A 103 4.51 3.31 -18.69
C ILE A 103 3.86 2.43 -19.77
N LEU A 104 2.87 1.68 -19.36
CA LEU A 104 2.12 0.78 -20.25
C LEU A 104 0.90 1.46 -20.86
#